data_19294504514632824fa9388a4f49f07c
#
_entry.id   19294504514632824fa9388a4f49f07c
#
_cell.length_a   1.000
_cell.length_b   1.000
_cell.length_c   1.000
_cell.angle_alpha   90.00
_cell.angle_beta   90.00
_cell.angle_gamma   90.00
#
_symmetry.space_group_name_H-M   'P 1'
#
loop_
_entity.id
_entity.type
_entity.pdbx_description
1 polymer ?
#
loop_
_entity_poly.entity_id
_entity_poly.type
_entity_poly.pdbx_seq_one_letter_code
_entity_poly.pdbx_strand_id
1 'polypeptide(L)'
;MRNLIISLLVLLLLPMVANASGAQNVASSAPRRVVVIDPGHGGPRPGKVHRDIVEKDYVLDVSKAVREKLGRKMPDLKVYMTRSCDSAYHEKQSTDNRRRAEFANSVGADLYVSIHANAHPKSSV
;
A
#
# COMPACT_ATOMS: atom_id res chain seq x y z
N MET A 1 37.94 7.72 82.73
CA MET A 1 38.17 7.83 81.31
C MET A 1 36.95 7.29 80.60
N ARG A 2 36.11 8.18 80.07
CA ARG A 2 34.81 7.79 79.49
C ARG A 2 34.97 7.78 77.97
N ASN A 3 34.86 6.62 77.35
CA ASN A 3 34.91 6.48 75.90
C ASN A 3 33.54 6.86 75.29
N LEU A 4 33.53 7.93 74.52
CA LEU A 4 32.37 8.42 73.80
C LEU A 4 32.30 7.66 72.44
N ILE A 5 31.32 6.75 72.29
CA ILE A 5 31.07 6.08 71.03
C ILE A 5 30.11 6.96 70.22
N ILE A 6 30.63 7.60 69.16
CA ILE A 6 29.85 8.36 68.19
C ILE A 6 29.33 7.34 67.17
N SER A 7 28.02 7.04 67.27
CA SER A 7 27.32 6.22 66.28
C SER A 7 26.96 7.10 65.07
N LEU A 8 27.67 6.84 63.95
CA LEU A 8 27.41 7.54 62.68
C LEU A 8 26.25 6.83 61.94
N LEU A 9 25.08 7.43 62.00
CA LEU A 9 23.91 6.95 61.26
C LEU A 9 24.04 7.41 59.79
N VAL A 10 24.51 6.51 58.92
CA VAL A 10 24.52 6.76 57.47
C VAL A 10 23.13 6.47 56.92
N LEU A 11 22.37 7.54 56.66
CA LEU A 11 21.09 7.45 55.97
C LEU A 11 21.32 7.27 54.47
N LEU A 12 21.23 6.00 53.97
CA LEU A 12 21.29 5.70 52.56
C LEU A 12 20.00 6.19 51.87
N LEU A 13 20.06 7.35 51.23
CA LEU A 13 19.06 7.80 50.29
C LEU A 13 19.19 6.98 48.98
N LEU A 14 18.39 5.93 48.83
CA LEU A 14 18.22 5.22 47.55
C LEU A 14 17.45 6.15 46.59
N PRO A 15 17.99 6.45 45.38
CA PRO A 15 17.22 7.14 44.37
C PRO A 15 16.09 6.24 43.90
N MET A 16 14.86 6.67 44.07
CA MET A 16 13.69 6.07 43.46
C MET A 16 13.77 6.26 41.96
N VAL A 17 14.27 5.25 41.25
CA VAL A 17 14.21 5.22 39.79
C VAL A 17 12.76 5.05 39.40
N ALA A 18 12.09 6.17 39.06
CA ALA A 18 10.80 6.13 38.41
C ALA A 18 10.99 5.45 37.04
N ASN A 19 10.61 4.19 36.95
CA ASN A 19 10.43 3.53 35.67
C ASN A 19 9.29 4.24 34.93
N ALA A 20 9.65 5.23 34.12
CA ALA A 20 8.79 5.70 33.07
C ALA A 20 8.57 4.50 32.12
N SER A 21 7.48 3.77 32.33
CA SER A 21 6.97 2.82 31.36
C SER A 21 6.64 3.61 30.10
N GLY A 22 7.63 3.73 29.22
CA GLY A 22 7.41 4.17 27.85
C GLY A 22 6.35 3.24 27.28
N ALA A 23 5.16 3.76 27.05
CA ALA A 23 4.17 3.09 26.24
C ALA A 23 4.81 2.85 24.88
N GLN A 24 5.42 1.68 24.70
CA GLN A 24 5.82 1.22 23.39
C GLN A 24 4.52 1.08 22.61
N ASN A 25 4.28 2.01 21.69
CA ASN A 25 3.33 1.82 20.62
C ASN A 25 3.75 0.54 19.90
N VAL A 26 3.19 -0.58 20.35
CA VAL A 26 3.22 -1.83 19.60
C VAL A 26 2.34 -1.55 18.40
N ALA A 27 2.96 -1.04 17.33
CA ALA A 27 2.31 -0.95 16.04
C ALA A 27 1.74 -2.34 15.77
N SER A 28 0.41 -2.40 15.65
CA SER A 28 -0.33 -3.63 15.40
C SER A 28 0.36 -4.40 14.28
N SER A 29 0.92 -5.56 14.62
CA SER A 29 1.57 -6.48 13.68
C SER A 29 0.56 -7.29 12.87
N ALA A 30 -0.67 -6.81 12.72
CA ALA A 30 -1.63 -7.41 11.81
C ALA A 30 -1.01 -7.38 10.40
N PRO A 31 -1.03 -8.50 9.66
CA PRO A 31 -0.48 -8.54 8.32
C PRO A 31 -1.19 -7.47 7.48
N ARG A 32 -0.40 -6.55 6.93
CA ARG A 32 -0.94 -5.50 6.05
C ARG A 32 -1.49 -6.18 4.81
N ARG A 33 -2.79 -6.02 4.57
CA ARG A 33 -3.41 -6.53 3.35
C ARG A 33 -2.83 -5.79 2.14
N VAL A 34 -2.59 -6.55 1.08
CA VAL A 34 -2.00 -6.05 -0.16
C VAL A 34 -3.04 -6.11 -1.27
N VAL A 35 -3.30 -4.99 -1.90
CA VAL A 35 -4.18 -4.88 -3.07
C VAL A 35 -3.36 -4.43 -4.27
N VAL A 36 -3.54 -5.11 -5.41
CA VAL A 36 -3.01 -4.68 -6.69
C VAL A 36 -4.15 -4.19 -7.57
N ILE A 37 -4.05 -2.94 -8.02
CA ILE A 37 -4.93 -2.35 -9.02
C ILE A 37 -4.24 -2.48 -10.37
N ASP A 38 -4.96 -3.02 -11.36
CA ASP A 38 -4.49 -3.22 -12.71
C ASP A 38 -5.29 -2.34 -13.69
N PRO A 39 -4.77 -1.18 -14.09
CA PRO A 39 -5.36 -0.41 -15.17
C PRO A 39 -5.22 -1.19 -16.48
N GLY A 40 -6.33 -1.64 -17.06
CA GLY A 40 -6.32 -2.41 -18.29
C GLY A 40 -5.62 -1.69 -19.46
N HIS A 41 -5.19 -2.46 -20.47
CA HIS A 41 -4.49 -1.92 -21.64
C HIS A 41 -3.16 -1.20 -21.32
N GLY A 42 -2.74 -0.24 -22.13
CA GLY A 42 -1.53 0.55 -21.96
C GLY A 42 -0.48 0.30 -23.04
N GLY A 43 0.43 1.25 -23.22
CA GLY A 43 1.43 1.23 -24.28
C GLY A 43 0.78 1.10 -25.67
N PRO A 44 1.15 0.07 -26.46
CA PRO A 44 0.63 -0.13 -27.82
C PRO A 44 -0.86 -0.55 -27.86
N ARG A 45 -1.49 -0.83 -26.73
CA ARG A 45 -2.88 -1.29 -26.66
C ARG A 45 -3.80 -0.20 -26.12
N PRO A 46 -4.50 0.54 -26.98
CA PRO A 46 -5.37 1.63 -26.58
C PRO A 46 -6.64 1.14 -25.85
N GLY A 47 -7.04 -0.13 -26.03
CA GLY A 47 -8.37 -0.58 -25.65
C GLY A 47 -9.43 -0.02 -26.58
N LYS A 48 -10.62 0.22 -26.05
CA LYS A 48 -11.68 0.88 -26.83
C LYS A 48 -11.39 2.36 -26.99
N VAL A 49 -11.63 2.85 -28.20
CA VAL A 49 -11.58 4.29 -28.51
C VAL A 49 -13.00 4.73 -28.92
N HIS A 50 -13.51 5.75 -28.26
CA HIS A 50 -14.80 6.36 -28.60
C HIS A 50 -14.68 7.88 -28.52
N ARG A 51 -14.86 8.56 -29.66
CA ARG A 51 -14.59 10.00 -29.78
C ARG A 51 -13.17 10.31 -29.28
N ASP A 52 -13.05 11.19 -28.30
CA ASP A 52 -11.76 11.63 -27.73
C ASP A 52 -11.32 10.76 -26.52
N ILE A 53 -12.10 9.74 -26.16
CA ILE A 53 -11.82 8.88 -25.01
C ILE A 53 -11.10 7.63 -25.46
N VAL A 54 -9.90 7.43 -24.92
CA VAL A 54 -9.10 6.21 -25.10
C VAL A 54 -9.15 5.42 -23.81
N GLU A 55 -9.58 4.16 -23.88
CA GLU A 55 -9.80 3.33 -22.69
C GLU A 55 -8.57 3.27 -21.79
N LYS A 56 -7.36 3.05 -22.35
CA LYS A 56 -6.12 2.94 -21.55
C LYS A 56 -5.85 4.15 -20.67
N ASP A 57 -6.18 5.35 -21.15
CA ASP A 57 -5.94 6.61 -20.43
C ASP A 57 -7.01 6.80 -19.36
N TYR A 58 -8.26 6.60 -19.74
CA TYR A 58 -9.40 6.70 -18.83
C TYR A 58 -9.27 5.74 -17.62
N VAL A 59 -8.99 4.45 -17.87
CA VAL A 59 -8.85 3.48 -16.77
C VAL A 59 -7.60 3.73 -15.92
N LEU A 60 -6.56 4.33 -16.47
CA LEU A 60 -5.39 4.76 -15.69
C LEU A 60 -5.75 5.86 -14.70
N ASP A 61 -6.50 6.87 -15.14
CA ASP A 61 -6.91 7.99 -14.29
C ASP A 61 -7.88 7.52 -13.19
N VAL A 62 -8.85 6.67 -13.54
CA VAL A 62 -9.74 6.03 -12.56
C VAL A 62 -8.93 5.23 -11.52
N SER A 63 -7.97 4.44 -11.98
CA SER A 63 -7.12 3.61 -11.10
C SER A 63 -6.29 4.46 -10.13
N LYS A 64 -5.73 5.58 -10.59
CA LYS A 64 -5.02 6.54 -9.75
C LYS A 64 -5.92 7.14 -8.68
N ALA A 65 -7.13 7.55 -9.06
CA ALA A 65 -8.11 8.10 -8.13
C ALA A 65 -8.56 7.07 -7.07
N VAL A 66 -8.75 5.82 -7.48
CA VAL A 66 -9.08 4.71 -6.55
C VAL A 66 -7.92 4.48 -5.58
N ARG A 67 -6.67 4.39 -6.08
CA ARG A 67 -5.48 4.23 -5.23
C ARG A 67 -5.36 5.35 -4.19
N GLU A 68 -5.53 6.59 -4.62
CA GLU A 68 -5.46 7.76 -3.73
C GLU A 68 -6.55 7.72 -2.65
N LYS A 69 -7.78 7.38 -3.04
CA LYS A 69 -8.92 7.27 -2.10
C LYS A 69 -8.70 6.14 -1.09
N LEU A 70 -8.19 4.99 -1.53
CA LEU A 70 -7.84 3.87 -0.65
C LEU A 70 -6.74 4.27 0.33
N GLY A 71 -5.68 4.94 -0.13
CA GLY A 71 -4.60 5.40 0.74
C GLY A 71 -5.06 6.38 1.83
N ARG A 72 -6.04 7.25 1.53
CA ARG A 72 -6.63 8.15 2.52
C ARG A 72 -7.57 7.45 3.50
N LYS A 73 -8.36 6.48 3.03
CA LYS A 73 -9.41 5.84 3.84
C LYS A 73 -8.95 4.60 4.59
N MET A 74 -7.91 3.95 4.11
CA MET A 74 -7.39 2.68 4.62
C MET A 74 -5.86 2.72 4.71
N PRO A 75 -5.29 3.49 5.65
CA PRO A 75 -3.84 3.73 5.72
C PRO A 75 -3.01 2.45 5.94
N ASP A 76 -3.62 1.42 6.51
CA ASP A 76 -2.97 0.11 6.73
C ASP A 76 -3.00 -0.80 5.50
N LEU A 77 -3.73 -0.40 4.44
CA LEU A 77 -3.79 -1.13 3.19
C LEU A 77 -2.60 -0.78 2.31
N LYS A 78 -1.87 -1.80 1.84
CA LYS A 78 -0.79 -1.61 0.88
C LYS A 78 -1.34 -1.71 -0.54
N VAL A 79 -1.31 -0.62 -1.29
CA VAL A 79 -1.90 -0.56 -2.63
C VAL A 79 -0.81 -0.39 -3.68
N TYR A 80 -0.69 -1.36 -4.57
CA TYR A 80 0.17 -1.31 -5.75
C TYR A 80 -0.65 -1.10 -7.02
N MET A 81 0.02 -0.68 -8.09
CA MET A 81 -0.55 -0.63 -9.44
C MET A 81 0.37 -1.38 -10.40
N THR A 82 -0.20 -2.11 -11.36
CA THR A 82 0.59 -2.79 -12.41
C THR A 82 1.25 -1.79 -13.36
N ARG A 83 0.66 -0.62 -13.55
CA ARG A 83 1.24 0.53 -14.26
C ARG A 83 0.76 1.85 -13.66
N SER A 84 1.61 2.87 -13.69
CA SER A 84 1.29 4.24 -13.23
C SER A 84 1.41 5.30 -14.34
N CYS A 85 1.77 4.87 -15.54
CA CYS A 85 1.86 5.68 -16.75
C CYS A 85 1.35 4.87 -17.95
N ASP A 86 1.42 5.44 -19.16
CA ASP A 86 1.10 4.74 -20.39
C ASP A 86 2.24 3.77 -20.76
N SER A 87 2.16 2.57 -20.20
CA SER A 87 3.17 1.52 -20.38
C SER A 87 2.53 0.13 -20.45
N ALA A 88 3.31 -0.84 -20.91
CA ALA A 88 2.99 -2.25 -20.91
C ALA A 88 4.24 -3.07 -20.55
N TYR A 89 4.07 -4.25 -19.96
CA TYR A 89 5.18 -5.13 -19.64
C TYR A 89 5.74 -5.84 -20.88
N HIS A 90 4.92 -5.97 -21.93
CA HIS A 90 5.32 -6.66 -23.15
C HIS A 90 4.40 -6.29 -24.32
N GLU A 91 4.92 -6.35 -25.56
CA GLU A 91 4.14 -6.08 -26.76
C GLU A 91 3.04 -7.13 -27.01
N LYS A 92 3.37 -8.42 -26.81
CA LYS A 92 2.38 -9.50 -26.93
C LYS A 92 1.43 -9.50 -25.73
N GLN A 93 0.13 -9.36 -25.99
CA GLN A 93 -0.90 -9.22 -24.96
C GLN A 93 -0.93 -10.38 -23.94
N SER A 94 -0.82 -11.64 -24.41
CA SER A 94 -0.82 -12.79 -23.49
C SER A 94 0.36 -12.79 -22.52
N THR A 95 1.54 -12.35 -22.99
CA THR A 95 2.73 -12.19 -22.16
C THR A 95 2.59 -11.01 -21.20
N ASP A 96 2.02 -9.90 -21.66
CA ASP A 96 1.74 -8.74 -20.83
C ASP A 96 0.79 -9.10 -19.68
N ASN A 97 -0.34 -9.75 -19.98
CA ASN A 97 -1.30 -10.17 -18.96
C ASN A 97 -0.68 -11.14 -17.94
N ARG A 98 0.16 -12.08 -18.41
CA ARG A 98 0.87 -12.97 -17.50
C ARG A 98 1.80 -12.21 -16.56
N ARG A 99 2.58 -11.25 -17.08
CA ARG A 99 3.49 -10.43 -16.26
C ARG A 99 2.76 -9.56 -15.24
N ARG A 100 1.56 -9.09 -15.54
CA ARG A 100 0.70 -8.39 -14.59
C ARG A 100 0.30 -9.29 -13.41
N ALA A 101 -0.08 -10.55 -13.71
CA ALA A 101 -0.38 -11.54 -12.68
C ALA A 101 0.87 -11.94 -11.87
N GLU A 102 2.02 -12.13 -12.55
CA GLU A 102 3.31 -12.40 -11.91
C GLU A 102 3.71 -11.27 -10.96
N PHE A 103 3.50 -10.02 -11.35
CA PHE A 103 3.73 -8.86 -10.47
C PHE A 103 2.85 -8.92 -9.22
N ALA A 104 1.55 -9.19 -9.36
CA ALA A 104 0.64 -9.31 -8.23
C ALA A 104 1.07 -10.42 -7.26
N ASN A 105 1.46 -11.58 -7.81
CA ASN A 105 1.99 -12.69 -7.00
C ASN A 105 3.30 -12.32 -6.30
N SER A 106 4.20 -11.61 -6.98
CA SER A 106 5.50 -11.22 -6.42
C SER A 106 5.41 -10.27 -5.24
N VAL A 107 4.36 -9.45 -5.18
CA VAL A 107 4.11 -8.54 -4.04
C VAL A 107 3.22 -9.15 -2.97
N GLY A 108 2.81 -10.41 -3.13
CA GLY A 108 1.93 -11.12 -2.19
C GLY A 108 0.55 -10.50 -2.10
N ALA A 109 -0.09 -10.22 -3.26
CA ALA A 109 -1.41 -9.60 -3.29
C ALA A 109 -2.49 -10.50 -2.70
N ASP A 110 -3.25 -9.98 -1.73
CA ASP A 110 -4.48 -10.61 -1.22
C ASP A 110 -5.65 -10.40 -2.18
N LEU A 111 -5.61 -9.31 -2.96
CA LEU A 111 -6.63 -8.97 -3.94
C LEU A 111 -6.00 -8.32 -5.17
N TYR A 112 -6.41 -8.79 -6.34
CA TYR A 112 -6.09 -8.21 -7.64
C TYR A 112 -7.37 -7.68 -8.30
N VAL A 113 -7.37 -6.41 -8.67
CA VAL A 113 -8.52 -5.72 -9.27
C VAL A 113 -8.12 -5.13 -10.61
N SER A 114 -8.62 -5.69 -11.70
CA SER A 114 -8.43 -5.12 -13.03
C SER A 114 -9.57 -4.17 -13.39
N ILE A 115 -9.23 -2.99 -13.89
CA ILE A 115 -10.17 -1.92 -14.24
C ILE A 115 -10.19 -1.76 -15.76
N HIS A 116 -11.38 -1.92 -16.34
CA HIS A 116 -11.68 -1.77 -17.75
C HIS A 116 -12.92 -0.90 -17.98
N ALA A 117 -13.03 -0.29 -19.14
CA ALA A 117 -14.21 0.43 -19.61
C ALA A 117 -14.76 -0.29 -20.83
N ASN A 118 -15.52 -1.37 -20.61
CA ASN A 118 -16.07 -2.15 -21.70
C ASN A 118 -17.08 -1.34 -22.54
N ALA A 119 -17.02 -1.46 -23.86
CA ALA A 119 -18.00 -0.85 -24.75
C ALA A 119 -18.99 -1.92 -25.26
N HIS A 120 -20.27 -1.53 -25.33
CA HIS A 120 -21.28 -2.39 -25.93
C HIS A 120 -21.11 -2.43 -27.46
N PRO A 121 -21.22 -3.60 -28.12
CA PRO A 121 -21.03 -3.72 -29.57
C PRO A 121 -22.02 -2.90 -30.41
N LYS A 122 -23.18 -2.52 -29.82
CA LYS A 122 -24.28 -1.80 -30.49
C LYS A 122 -24.45 -0.36 -30.02
N SER A 123 -23.45 0.28 -29.42
CA SER A 123 -23.55 1.70 -29.11
C SER A 123 -23.31 2.55 -30.37
N SER A 124 -24.25 2.47 -31.29
CA SER A 124 -24.50 3.49 -32.28
C SER A 124 -25.70 4.30 -31.81
N VAL A 125 -25.46 5.40 -31.17
CA VAL A 125 -26.39 6.52 -31.05
C VAL A 125 -25.69 7.71 -31.63
#